data_250d6a79589a8abeba5e200c28e2efee
#
_entry.id   250d6a79589a8abeba5e200c28e2efee
#
_cell.length_a   1.000
_cell.length_b   1.000
_cell.length_c   1.000
_cell.angle_alpha   90.00
_cell.angle_beta   90.00
_cell.angle_gamma   90.00
#
_symmetry.space_group_name_H-M   'P 1'
#
loop_
_entity.id
_entity.type
_entity.pdbx_description
1 polymer ?
#
loop_
_entity_poly.entity_id
_entity_poly.type
_entity_poly.pdbx_seq_one_letter_code
_entity_poly.pdbx_strand_id
1 'polypeptide(L)'
;SMGEQVVMPVKPLHFLAILVVSISFGSSESVWAMKAGASRRDVTIPELLGNPAVHDPLFARVLVLDDGETVVTIVCLDMVSPWFPEVREKLVRDFGMARVLVNCSHTHQDNRRGYNERWGQAAGKLIYEAVAEAYEKRVPVSLHVGRAPVVVGKNRYGDAFSQDIVPWVNVLEARRKDGGKVAVLFEHPAHPVLTLEAPEGLTADFPGYAVQHLQEALGDEVVAMFAQGCAGNTNAEPVGFSVRSGWYVNAKKEGTKLGEAVLTAMREATEVTATKFTTGSQTIMLPLRVPTREAWTEEWLRLQQADPPDEAAKEAWRSVKEILDRGEQPGLAMEINTVILSSQWCLVAMAGEVFTEYELWINALGPFDHNMVFAFTNDVANPQEKHYVSYVPTDRALALSIQHPEQAERSCRDALRVHSPTTHPDVRLPYAVGIEVVIKETIESLWSRAEVLR
;
A
#
# COMPACT_ATOMS: atom_id res chain seq x y z
N SER A 1 66.18 -96.35 3.66
CA SER A 1 65.49 -95.72 2.55
C SER A 1 64.60 -94.60 3.03
N MET A 2 64.91 -93.50 2.53
CA MET A 2 64.34 -92.18 2.96
C MET A 2 62.94 -92.01 2.38
N GLY A 3 62.03 -91.58 3.19
CA GLY A 3 60.70 -91.16 2.77
C GLY A 3 60.63 -89.62 2.72
N GLU A 4 60.41 -89.10 1.53
CA GLU A 4 60.22 -87.68 1.28
C GLU A 4 58.87 -87.23 1.79
N GLN A 5 58.83 -86.22 2.67
CA GLN A 5 57.61 -85.50 3.07
C GLN A 5 57.33 -84.45 2.03
N VAL A 6 56.19 -84.58 1.35
CA VAL A 6 55.61 -83.53 0.46
C VAL A 6 54.92 -82.50 1.28
N VAL A 7 55.42 -81.27 1.33
CA VAL A 7 54.82 -80.12 1.93
C VAL A 7 53.92 -79.45 0.86
N MET A 8 52.60 -79.43 1.06
CA MET A 8 51.65 -78.66 0.21
C MET A 8 51.65 -77.22 0.64
N PRO A 9 51.64 -76.26 -0.32
CA PRO A 9 51.54 -74.82 0.03
C PRO A 9 50.11 -74.45 0.37
N VAL A 10 49.94 -73.75 1.54
CA VAL A 10 48.71 -73.16 1.98
C VAL A 10 48.45 -71.83 1.19
N LYS A 11 47.36 -71.76 0.44
CA LYS A 11 46.96 -70.52 -0.26
C LYS A 11 46.47 -69.49 0.77
N PRO A 12 46.83 -68.20 0.66
CA PRO A 12 46.32 -67.18 1.54
C PRO A 12 44.82 -66.89 1.26
N LEU A 13 43.99 -66.92 2.29
CA LEU A 13 42.60 -66.43 2.27
C LEU A 13 42.65 -64.92 2.07
N HIS A 14 42.09 -64.43 0.94
CA HIS A 14 41.87 -63.05 0.74
C HIS A 14 40.60 -62.67 1.54
N PHE A 15 40.77 -61.92 2.63
CA PHE A 15 39.65 -61.23 3.31
C PHE A 15 39.21 -60.11 2.40
N LEU A 16 38.03 -60.27 1.77
CA LEU A 16 37.33 -59.21 1.07
C LEU A 16 36.68 -58.30 2.12
N ALA A 17 37.36 -57.19 2.44
CA ALA A 17 36.74 -56.12 3.26
C ALA A 17 35.62 -55.48 2.46
N ILE A 18 34.38 -55.79 2.75
CA ILE A 18 33.22 -55.09 2.23
C ILE A 18 33.17 -53.75 2.94
N LEU A 19 33.58 -52.69 2.23
CA LEU A 19 33.41 -51.32 2.67
C LEU A 19 31.90 -50.96 2.51
N VAL A 20 31.13 -51.02 3.57
CA VAL A 20 29.75 -50.53 3.59
C VAL A 20 29.85 -48.99 3.64
N VAL A 21 29.80 -48.34 2.46
CA VAL A 21 29.60 -46.90 2.36
C VAL A 21 28.13 -46.65 2.73
N SER A 22 27.89 -46.27 3.97
CA SER A 22 26.60 -45.73 4.40
C SER A 22 26.42 -44.36 3.70
N ILE A 23 25.76 -44.36 2.54
CA ILE A 23 25.24 -43.12 1.94
C ILE A 23 24.09 -42.71 2.82
N SER A 24 24.38 -41.85 3.78
CA SER A 24 23.32 -41.07 4.45
C SER A 24 22.74 -40.16 3.37
N PHE A 25 21.58 -40.55 2.80
CA PHE A 25 20.68 -39.62 2.18
C PHE A 25 20.21 -38.68 3.31
N GLY A 26 20.98 -37.64 3.56
CA GLY A 26 20.46 -36.49 4.24
C GLY A 26 19.25 -36.05 3.38
N SER A 27 18.05 -36.29 3.86
CA SER A 27 16.89 -35.54 3.37
C SER A 27 17.31 -34.08 3.55
N SER A 28 17.66 -33.41 2.46
CA SER A 28 17.64 -31.95 2.45
C SER A 28 16.18 -31.62 2.70
N GLU A 29 15.82 -31.49 3.98
CA GLU A 29 14.66 -30.63 4.30
C GLU A 29 14.99 -29.34 3.58
N SER A 30 14.25 -29.05 2.52
CA SER A 30 14.27 -27.74 1.90
C SER A 30 13.92 -26.80 3.04
N VAL A 31 14.94 -26.13 3.58
CA VAL A 31 14.74 -25.12 4.61
C VAL A 31 13.89 -24.07 3.94
N TRP A 32 12.62 -24.04 4.25
CA TRP A 32 11.73 -22.99 3.81
C TRP A 32 12.29 -21.69 4.42
N ALA A 33 13.02 -20.95 3.60
CA ALA A 33 13.71 -19.75 4.04
C ALA A 33 12.70 -18.66 4.40
N MET A 34 11.51 -18.66 3.73
CA MET A 34 10.46 -17.67 3.96
C MET A 34 9.55 -18.10 5.10
N LYS A 35 9.31 -17.19 6.04
CA LYS A 35 8.29 -17.30 7.08
C LYS A 35 7.26 -16.20 6.94
N ALA A 36 6.02 -16.49 7.30
CA ALA A 36 4.97 -15.50 7.40
C ALA A 36 4.17 -15.68 8.68
N GLY A 37 3.73 -14.56 9.25
CA GLY A 37 2.76 -14.52 10.33
C GLY A 37 1.73 -13.43 10.05
N ALA A 38 0.50 -13.64 10.49
CA ALA A 38 -0.57 -12.68 10.28
C ALA A 38 -1.46 -12.55 11.50
N SER A 39 -2.07 -11.40 11.64
CA SER A 39 -3.03 -11.10 12.69
C SER A 39 -4.05 -10.06 12.25
N ARG A 40 -5.12 -9.91 13.03
CA ARG A 40 -6.09 -8.83 12.87
C ARG A 40 -6.52 -8.29 14.24
N ARG A 41 -6.76 -6.99 14.33
CA ARG A 41 -7.28 -6.30 15.52
C ARG A 41 -8.38 -5.35 15.13
N ASP A 42 -9.47 -5.37 15.90
CA ASP A 42 -10.50 -4.32 15.84
C ASP A 42 -9.92 -3.01 16.40
N VAL A 43 -9.98 -1.96 15.59
CA VAL A 43 -9.50 -0.61 15.91
C VAL A 43 -10.61 0.42 15.88
N THR A 44 -11.86 -0.01 15.92
CA THR A 44 -13.04 0.85 15.83
C THR A 44 -13.08 1.89 16.95
N ILE A 45 -12.94 1.49 18.21
CA ILE A 45 -12.88 2.32 19.44
C ILE A 45 -13.88 3.50 19.40
N PRO A 46 -15.20 3.23 19.24
CA PRO A 46 -16.19 4.28 19.03
C PRO A 46 -16.29 5.26 20.19
N GLU A 47 -16.02 4.83 21.43
CA GLU A 47 -16.03 5.68 22.63
C GLU A 47 -14.99 6.82 22.59
N LEU A 48 -13.91 6.67 21.82
CA LEU A 48 -12.90 7.71 21.63
C LEU A 48 -13.20 8.60 20.41
N LEU A 49 -14.17 8.20 19.57
CA LEU A 49 -14.61 8.92 18.38
C LEU A 49 -15.93 9.67 18.57
N GLY A 50 -16.41 9.85 19.81
CA GLY A 50 -17.69 10.50 20.11
C GLY A 50 -18.90 9.57 19.98
N ASN A 51 -18.70 8.26 20.09
CA ASN A 51 -19.72 7.21 20.00
C ASN A 51 -20.56 7.26 18.70
N PRO A 52 -19.94 7.30 17.52
CA PRO A 52 -20.69 7.17 16.27
C PRO A 52 -21.38 5.79 16.22
N ALA A 53 -22.45 5.67 15.46
CA ALA A 53 -23.00 4.38 15.12
C ALA A 53 -21.94 3.55 14.38
N VAL A 54 -21.95 2.23 14.54
CA VAL A 54 -21.03 1.29 13.87
C VAL A 54 -21.87 0.32 13.06
N HIS A 55 -21.73 0.40 11.73
CA HIS A 55 -22.37 -0.56 10.83
C HIS A 55 -21.57 -1.87 10.78
N ASP A 56 -20.25 -1.74 10.57
CA ASP A 56 -19.30 -2.84 10.66
C ASP A 56 -17.98 -2.34 11.30
N PRO A 57 -17.26 -3.22 12.03
CA PRO A 57 -16.04 -2.85 12.70
C PRO A 57 -14.91 -2.57 11.71
N LEU A 58 -14.02 -1.65 12.10
CA LEU A 58 -12.80 -1.29 11.35
C LEU A 58 -11.61 -2.07 11.92
N PHE A 59 -10.78 -2.62 11.03
CA PHE A 59 -9.67 -3.48 11.43
C PHE A 59 -8.32 -2.92 11.02
N ALA A 60 -7.31 -3.25 11.83
CA ALA A 60 -5.92 -3.34 11.41
C ALA A 60 -5.62 -4.81 11.10
N ARG A 61 -5.16 -5.09 9.89
CA ARG A 61 -4.76 -6.43 9.44
C ARG A 61 -3.28 -6.41 9.09
N VAL A 62 -2.56 -7.41 9.53
CA VAL A 62 -1.10 -7.44 9.48
C VAL A 62 -0.60 -8.71 8.81
N LEU A 63 0.38 -8.55 7.93
CA LEU A 63 1.20 -9.61 7.36
C LEU A 63 2.67 -9.28 7.62
N VAL A 64 3.37 -10.15 8.33
CA VAL A 64 4.83 -10.12 8.51
C VAL A 64 5.45 -11.19 7.64
N LEU A 65 6.38 -10.80 6.79
CA LEU A 65 7.18 -11.67 5.93
C LEU A 65 8.64 -11.60 6.39
N ASP A 66 9.29 -12.75 6.51
CA ASP A 66 10.65 -12.88 7.04
C ASP A 66 11.44 -13.93 6.23
N ASP A 67 12.50 -13.52 5.56
CA ASP A 67 13.39 -14.38 4.78
C ASP A 67 14.60 -14.88 5.57
N GLY A 68 14.62 -14.62 6.88
CA GLY A 68 15.71 -14.94 7.79
C GLY A 68 16.80 -13.87 7.90
N GLU A 69 16.79 -12.85 7.03
CA GLU A 69 17.70 -11.71 7.04
C GLU A 69 16.94 -10.39 7.02
N THR A 70 15.82 -10.36 6.30
CA THR A 70 15.00 -9.18 6.05
C THR A 70 13.57 -9.43 6.51
N VAL A 71 13.07 -8.56 7.38
CA VAL A 71 11.66 -8.58 7.82
C VAL A 71 10.91 -7.42 7.17
N VAL A 72 9.84 -7.76 6.45
CA VAL A 72 8.91 -6.81 5.84
C VAL A 72 7.55 -6.96 6.50
N THR A 73 6.98 -5.85 6.91
CA THR A 73 5.66 -5.83 7.54
C THR A 73 4.70 -4.97 6.72
N ILE A 74 3.54 -5.54 6.42
CA ILE A 74 2.44 -4.86 5.73
C ILE A 74 1.29 -4.77 6.72
N VAL A 75 0.81 -3.55 6.96
CA VAL A 75 -0.35 -3.25 7.78
C VAL A 75 -1.40 -2.62 6.90
N CYS A 76 -2.58 -3.23 6.80
CA CYS A 76 -3.73 -2.68 6.09
C CYS A 76 -4.77 -2.20 7.11
N LEU A 77 -5.14 -0.93 7.02
CA LEU A 77 -6.06 -0.27 7.93
C LEU A 77 -7.37 0.08 7.22
N ASP A 78 -8.50 -0.21 7.85
CA ASP A 78 -9.82 0.26 7.40
C ASP A 78 -10.03 1.71 7.84
N MET A 79 -9.18 2.61 7.35
CA MET A 79 -9.14 4.04 7.70
C MET A 79 -8.89 4.89 6.47
N VAL A 80 -9.15 6.19 6.60
CA VAL A 80 -8.93 7.15 5.51
C VAL A 80 -7.44 7.48 5.31
N SER A 81 -6.63 7.44 6.37
CA SER A 81 -5.22 7.82 6.30
C SER A 81 -4.35 7.05 7.30
N PRO A 82 -3.07 6.74 6.93
CA PRO A 82 -2.14 5.93 7.74
C PRO A 82 -1.34 6.78 8.75
N TRP A 83 -1.95 7.31 9.77
CA TRP A 83 -1.37 8.31 10.69
C TRP A 83 -0.59 7.73 11.87
N PHE A 84 0.35 6.85 11.64
CA PHE A 84 1.06 6.18 12.73
C PHE A 84 2.59 6.17 12.56
N PRO A 85 3.27 7.33 12.32
CA PRO A 85 4.72 7.35 12.15
C PRO A 85 5.48 6.83 13.36
N GLU A 86 5.06 7.21 14.58
CA GLU A 86 5.68 6.77 15.83
C GLU A 86 5.57 5.25 16.04
N VAL A 87 4.44 4.65 15.62
CA VAL A 87 4.27 3.19 15.64
C VAL A 87 5.24 2.52 14.67
N ARG A 88 5.40 3.06 13.46
CA ARG A 88 6.36 2.57 12.47
C ARG A 88 7.79 2.60 13.01
N GLU A 89 8.23 3.73 13.55
CA GLU A 89 9.56 3.88 14.15
C GLU A 89 9.78 2.90 15.30
N LYS A 90 8.78 2.73 16.15
CA LYS A 90 8.81 1.77 17.26
C LYS A 90 8.95 0.33 16.76
N LEU A 91 8.20 -0.07 15.74
CA LEU A 91 8.26 -1.40 15.16
C LEU A 91 9.63 -1.68 14.52
N VAL A 92 10.19 -0.72 13.77
CA VAL A 92 11.55 -0.83 13.21
C VAL A 92 12.58 -1.04 14.33
N ARG A 93 12.51 -0.27 15.40
CA ARG A 93 13.45 -0.35 16.51
C ARG A 93 13.33 -1.65 17.30
N ASP A 94 12.09 -2.06 17.63
CA ASP A 94 11.85 -3.17 18.56
C ASP A 94 11.98 -4.55 17.88
N PHE A 95 11.72 -4.66 16.57
CA PHE A 95 11.73 -5.92 15.81
C PHE A 95 12.75 -5.98 14.68
N GLY A 96 13.53 -4.91 14.44
CA GLY A 96 14.51 -4.88 13.35
C GLY A 96 13.90 -4.96 11.96
N MET A 97 12.66 -4.47 11.78
CA MET A 97 11.96 -4.53 10.51
C MET A 97 12.63 -3.65 9.46
N ALA A 98 13.00 -4.23 8.33
CA ALA A 98 13.59 -3.48 7.22
C ALA A 98 12.59 -2.53 6.55
N ARG A 99 11.33 -2.94 6.50
CA ARG A 99 10.21 -2.12 5.98
C ARG A 99 8.95 -2.35 6.81
N VAL A 100 8.28 -1.26 7.13
CA VAL A 100 6.93 -1.23 7.70
C VAL A 100 6.07 -0.39 6.77
N LEU A 101 5.17 -1.05 6.04
CA LEU A 101 4.27 -0.44 5.08
C LEU A 101 2.88 -0.37 5.69
N VAL A 102 2.44 0.82 6.07
CA VAL A 102 1.08 1.06 6.59
C VAL A 102 0.23 1.62 5.48
N ASN A 103 -0.63 0.79 4.92
CA ASN A 103 -1.57 1.14 3.86
C ASN A 103 -2.97 1.33 4.43
N CYS A 104 -3.73 2.27 3.90
CA CYS A 104 -5.12 2.50 4.26
C CYS A 104 -6.06 2.16 3.12
N SER A 105 -7.20 1.56 3.44
CA SER A 105 -8.27 1.34 2.46
C SER A 105 -8.84 2.65 1.92
N HIS A 106 -8.67 3.73 2.66
CA HIS A 106 -9.19 5.06 2.39
C HIS A 106 -10.73 5.14 2.49
N THR A 107 -11.36 4.30 3.33
CA THR A 107 -12.79 4.45 3.60
C THR A 107 -13.13 5.85 4.12
N HIS A 108 -14.19 6.44 3.60
CA HIS A 108 -14.64 7.77 4.01
C HIS A 108 -15.62 7.74 5.18
N GLN A 109 -15.92 6.57 5.72
CA GLN A 109 -16.84 6.34 6.85
C GLN A 109 -16.12 5.82 8.10
N ASP A 110 -14.92 6.31 8.38
CA ASP A 110 -14.12 6.00 9.57
C ASP A 110 -14.24 7.05 10.68
N ASN A 111 -15.11 8.06 10.48
CA ASN A 111 -15.28 9.22 11.38
C ASN A 111 -13.98 10.00 11.65
N ARG A 112 -13.15 10.21 10.62
CA ARG A 112 -11.89 10.98 10.73
C ARG A 112 -12.01 12.32 11.47
N ARG A 113 -13.23 12.94 11.48
CA ARG A 113 -13.48 14.19 12.21
C ARG A 113 -13.42 14.02 13.73
N GLY A 114 -13.59 12.80 14.23
CA GLY A 114 -13.45 12.46 15.64
C GLY A 114 -12.02 12.10 16.06
N TYR A 115 -11.08 12.00 15.11
CA TYR A 115 -9.69 11.64 15.42
C TYR A 115 -9.05 12.68 16.36
N ASN A 116 -8.47 12.19 17.43
CA ASN A 116 -7.81 12.98 18.44
C ASN A 116 -6.59 12.20 19.00
N GLU A 117 -5.78 12.86 19.81
CA GLU A 117 -4.57 12.25 20.37
C GLU A 117 -4.87 10.96 21.16
N ARG A 118 -5.92 10.93 21.97
CA ARG A 118 -6.30 9.75 22.78
C ARG A 118 -6.68 8.57 21.90
N TRP A 119 -7.45 8.83 20.85
CA TRP A 119 -7.79 7.81 19.85
C TRP A 119 -6.52 7.31 19.13
N GLY A 120 -5.66 8.22 18.66
CA GLY A 120 -4.41 7.88 17.98
C GLY A 120 -3.49 7.00 18.83
N GLN A 121 -3.33 7.32 20.13
CA GLN A 121 -2.56 6.51 21.07
C GLN A 121 -3.18 5.10 21.24
N ALA A 122 -4.49 5.00 21.41
CA ALA A 122 -5.18 3.73 21.58
C ALA A 122 -5.12 2.87 20.31
N ALA A 123 -5.43 3.42 19.16
CA ALA A 123 -5.33 2.74 17.86
C ALA A 123 -3.89 2.32 17.56
N GLY A 124 -2.91 3.21 17.77
CA GLY A 124 -1.50 2.92 17.59
C GLY A 124 -1.01 1.76 18.48
N LYS A 125 -1.49 1.67 19.73
CA LYS A 125 -1.20 0.54 20.61
C LYS A 125 -1.76 -0.77 20.04
N LEU A 126 -3.00 -0.77 19.58
CA LEU A 126 -3.63 -1.97 18.99
C LEU A 126 -2.93 -2.42 17.70
N ILE A 127 -2.51 -1.47 16.86
CA ILE A 127 -1.71 -1.74 15.65
C ILE A 127 -0.37 -2.37 16.04
N TYR A 128 0.33 -1.80 17.01
CA TYR A 128 1.60 -2.36 17.50
C TYR A 128 1.43 -3.78 18.03
N GLU A 129 0.39 -4.04 18.85
CA GLU A 129 0.08 -5.37 19.39
C GLU A 129 -0.27 -6.37 18.28
N ALA A 130 -1.01 -5.94 17.24
CA ALA A 130 -1.27 -6.78 16.08
C ALA A 130 0.00 -7.18 15.36
N VAL A 131 0.93 -6.23 15.15
CA VAL A 131 2.22 -6.53 14.51
C VAL A 131 3.07 -7.47 15.36
N ALA A 132 3.14 -7.23 16.69
CA ALA A 132 3.85 -8.11 17.61
C ALA A 132 3.30 -9.54 17.54
N GLU A 133 1.98 -9.71 17.57
CA GLU A 133 1.32 -11.01 17.44
C GLU A 133 1.65 -11.70 16.10
N ALA A 134 1.56 -10.97 14.99
CA ALA A 134 1.91 -11.52 13.67
C ALA A 134 3.39 -11.91 13.60
N TYR A 135 4.27 -11.12 14.18
CA TYR A 135 5.70 -11.39 14.25
C TYR A 135 6.00 -12.68 15.02
N GLU A 136 5.34 -12.91 16.16
CA GLU A 136 5.51 -14.10 16.99
C GLU A 136 4.93 -15.37 16.32
N LYS A 137 3.84 -15.23 15.57
CA LYS A 137 3.13 -16.33 14.88
C LYS A 137 3.77 -16.77 13.56
N ARG A 138 4.95 -16.26 13.19
CA ARG A 138 5.59 -16.62 11.92
C ARG A 138 5.88 -18.10 11.80
N VAL A 139 5.42 -18.69 10.73
CA VAL A 139 5.64 -20.11 10.37
C VAL A 139 6.23 -20.20 8.96
N PRO A 140 6.93 -21.29 8.60
CA PRO A 140 7.43 -21.50 7.26
C PRO A 140 6.30 -21.53 6.21
N VAL A 141 6.50 -20.78 5.12
CA VAL A 141 5.54 -20.64 4.02
C VAL A 141 6.22 -20.63 2.67
N SER A 142 5.45 -20.91 1.61
CA SER A 142 5.70 -20.45 0.24
C SER A 142 4.82 -19.26 -0.09
N LEU A 143 5.31 -18.36 -0.94
CA LEU A 143 4.54 -17.23 -1.44
C LEU A 143 4.00 -17.55 -2.82
N HIS A 144 2.75 -17.20 -3.07
CA HIS A 144 2.08 -17.40 -4.35
C HIS A 144 1.47 -16.07 -4.80
N VAL A 145 1.59 -15.79 -6.08
CA VAL A 145 1.07 -14.54 -6.67
C VAL A 145 0.11 -14.85 -7.81
N GLY A 146 -0.94 -14.09 -7.89
CA GLY A 146 -1.97 -14.24 -8.91
C GLY A 146 -2.62 -12.92 -9.27
N ARG A 147 -3.33 -12.93 -10.39
CA ARG A 147 -4.09 -11.78 -10.89
C ARG A 147 -5.37 -12.26 -11.56
N ALA A 148 -6.47 -11.53 -11.37
CA ALA A 148 -7.71 -11.80 -12.08
C ALA A 148 -8.38 -10.50 -12.53
N PRO A 149 -9.14 -10.51 -13.64
CA PRO A 149 -9.84 -9.34 -14.12
C PRO A 149 -11.00 -8.97 -13.19
N VAL A 150 -11.08 -7.70 -12.84
CA VAL A 150 -12.19 -7.09 -12.11
C VAL A 150 -12.16 -5.58 -12.27
N VAL A 151 -13.33 -4.95 -12.28
CA VAL A 151 -13.50 -3.50 -12.29
C VAL A 151 -14.56 -3.15 -11.25
N VAL A 152 -14.17 -2.47 -10.17
CA VAL A 152 -15.09 -2.01 -9.12
C VAL A 152 -15.52 -0.55 -9.34
N GLY A 153 -14.66 0.24 -9.94
CA GLY A 153 -14.88 1.66 -10.12
C GLY A 153 -14.73 2.15 -11.55
N LYS A 154 -14.76 3.47 -11.69
CA LYS A 154 -14.42 4.17 -12.94
C LYS A 154 -13.60 5.41 -12.65
N ASN A 155 -12.91 5.93 -13.66
CA ASN A 155 -12.20 7.20 -13.56
C ASN A 155 -13.21 8.33 -13.30
N ARG A 156 -12.95 9.14 -12.27
CA ARG A 156 -13.88 10.17 -11.76
C ARG A 156 -13.78 11.50 -12.50
N TYR A 157 -12.74 11.69 -13.30
CA TYR A 157 -12.50 12.96 -13.97
C TYR A 157 -12.99 13.02 -15.41
N GLY A 158 -13.55 11.90 -15.91
CA GLY A 158 -14.16 11.83 -17.22
C GLY A 158 -13.18 11.93 -18.39
N ASP A 159 -13.73 12.01 -19.59
CA ASP A 159 -13.01 11.91 -20.87
C ASP A 159 -11.94 13.01 -21.08
N ALA A 160 -12.13 14.19 -20.46
CA ALA A 160 -11.25 15.32 -20.66
C ALA A 160 -9.83 15.09 -20.09
N PHE A 161 -9.71 14.32 -18.99
CA PHE A 161 -8.45 14.11 -18.28
C PHE A 161 -7.90 12.70 -18.44
N SER A 162 -8.71 11.68 -18.19
CA SER A 162 -8.37 10.27 -18.35
C SER A 162 -9.62 9.40 -18.19
N GLN A 163 -9.64 8.26 -18.89
CA GLN A 163 -10.60 7.17 -18.67
C GLN A 163 -9.89 5.91 -18.16
N ASP A 164 -8.60 6.01 -17.91
CA ASP A 164 -7.79 4.88 -17.49
C ASP A 164 -8.26 4.34 -16.14
N ILE A 165 -8.31 3.02 -16.04
CA ILE A 165 -8.59 2.27 -14.81
C ILE A 165 -7.71 1.04 -14.77
N VAL A 166 -7.45 0.50 -13.59
CA VAL A 166 -6.81 -0.80 -13.42
C VAL A 166 -7.90 -1.88 -13.45
N PRO A 167 -7.93 -2.75 -14.48
CA PRO A 167 -9.00 -3.72 -14.67
C PRO A 167 -8.70 -5.09 -14.06
N TRP A 168 -7.97 -5.14 -12.95
CA TRP A 168 -7.61 -6.39 -12.27
C TRP A 168 -7.47 -6.21 -10.76
N VAL A 169 -7.44 -7.35 -10.06
CA VAL A 169 -6.98 -7.47 -8.67
C VAL A 169 -5.68 -8.25 -8.65
N ASN A 170 -4.69 -7.78 -7.89
CA ASN A 170 -3.46 -8.51 -7.59
C ASN A 170 -3.59 -9.25 -6.25
N VAL A 171 -3.01 -10.44 -6.15
CA VAL A 171 -3.06 -11.28 -4.95
C VAL A 171 -1.67 -11.79 -4.59
N LEU A 172 -1.35 -11.75 -3.30
CA LEU A 172 -0.21 -12.44 -2.69
C LEU A 172 -0.74 -13.37 -1.57
N GLU A 173 -0.45 -14.65 -1.67
CA GLU A 173 -0.79 -15.64 -0.65
C GLU A 173 0.45 -16.14 0.08
N ALA A 174 0.36 -16.28 1.39
CA ALA A 174 1.33 -17.01 2.21
C ALA A 174 0.74 -18.39 2.56
N ARG A 175 1.28 -19.47 1.95
CA ARG A 175 0.80 -20.85 2.10
C ARG A 175 1.75 -21.66 2.96
N ARG A 176 1.21 -22.39 3.96
CA ARG A 176 1.95 -23.36 4.74
C ARG A 176 2.22 -24.64 3.93
N LYS A 177 3.17 -25.43 4.39
CA LYS A 177 3.54 -26.71 3.76
C LYS A 177 2.37 -27.71 3.68
N ASP A 178 1.45 -27.64 4.62
CA ASP A 178 0.24 -28.50 4.65
C ASP A 178 -0.88 -28.03 3.71
N GLY A 179 -0.62 -26.97 2.92
CA GLY A 179 -1.58 -26.34 2.02
C GLY A 179 -2.50 -25.32 2.70
N GLY A 180 -2.48 -25.21 4.03
CA GLY A 180 -3.19 -24.17 4.76
C GLY A 180 -2.62 -22.79 4.45
N LYS A 181 -3.46 -21.76 4.56
CA LYS A 181 -3.05 -20.37 4.31
C LYS A 181 -2.85 -19.63 5.62
N VAL A 182 -1.83 -18.77 5.67
CA VAL A 182 -1.60 -17.80 6.75
C VAL A 182 -2.34 -16.50 6.45
N ALA A 183 -2.16 -15.98 5.25
CA ALA A 183 -2.79 -14.75 4.81
C ALA A 183 -3.03 -14.72 3.30
N VAL A 184 -4.01 -13.89 2.91
CA VAL A 184 -4.29 -13.49 1.53
C VAL A 184 -4.33 -11.96 1.50
N LEU A 185 -3.31 -11.36 0.91
CA LEU A 185 -3.23 -9.94 0.66
C LEU A 185 -3.68 -9.69 -0.79
N PHE A 186 -4.64 -8.78 -0.98
CA PHE A 186 -5.10 -8.41 -2.31
C PHE A 186 -5.17 -6.89 -2.46
N GLU A 187 -4.88 -6.42 -3.66
CA GLU A 187 -4.83 -5.01 -4.01
C GLU A 187 -5.69 -4.73 -5.23
N HIS A 188 -6.51 -3.68 -5.12
CA HIS A 188 -7.33 -3.15 -6.22
C HIS A 188 -7.61 -1.66 -6.01
N PRO A 189 -7.36 -0.79 -7.01
CA PRO A 189 -7.52 0.64 -6.85
C PRO A 189 -8.96 1.10 -7.13
N ALA A 190 -9.69 1.42 -6.07
CA ALA A 190 -10.94 2.17 -6.16
C ALA A 190 -11.21 2.86 -4.82
N HIS A 191 -11.56 4.16 -4.83
CA HIS A 191 -11.98 4.86 -3.63
C HIS A 191 -13.22 4.20 -3.01
N PRO A 192 -13.19 3.84 -1.73
CA PRO A 192 -14.35 3.27 -1.03
C PRO A 192 -15.29 4.39 -0.58
N VAL A 193 -16.13 4.81 -1.52
CA VAL A 193 -17.08 5.92 -1.39
C VAL A 193 -18.54 5.52 -1.68
N LEU A 194 -18.82 4.22 -1.74
CA LEU A 194 -20.18 3.70 -1.95
C LEU A 194 -21.09 4.02 -0.76
N THR A 195 -20.52 4.04 0.45
CA THR A 195 -21.23 4.35 1.70
C THR A 195 -21.07 5.80 2.14
N LEU A 196 -20.41 6.65 1.36
CA LEU A 196 -20.26 8.07 1.67
C LEU A 196 -21.65 8.72 1.86
N GLU A 197 -21.86 9.36 3.01
CA GLU A 197 -23.14 9.91 3.49
C GLU A 197 -24.20 8.88 3.93
N ALA A 198 -23.84 7.59 4.03
CA ALA A 198 -24.72 6.61 4.64
C ALA A 198 -24.96 6.95 6.13
N PRO A 199 -26.20 6.89 6.62
CA PRO A 199 -26.54 7.35 7.98
C PRO A 199 -26.15 6.36 9.09
N GLU A 200 -25.89 5.10 8.75
CA GLU A 200 -25.73 4.04 9.74
C GLU A 200 -24.34 3.91 10.35
N GLY A 201 -23.41 4.82 10.07
CA GLY A 201 -22.18 4.99 10.84
C GLY A 201 -20.92 4.40 10.21
N LEU A 202 -19.95 4.01 11.08
CA LEU A 202 -18.65 3.53 10.66
C LEU A 202 -18.76 2.27 9.82
N THR A 203 -17.96 2.18 8.74
CA THR A 203 -17.91 1.02 7.85
C THR A 203 -16.60 1.01 7.04
N ALA A 204 -16.11 -0.20 6.77
CA ALA A 204 -14.97 -0.40 5.86
C ALA A 204 -15.38 -0.36 4.36
N ASP A 205 -16.65 -0.03 4.04
CA ASP A 205 -17.17 0.05 2.67
C ASP A 205 -16.98 -1.27 1.88
N PHE A 206 -16.90 -1.24 0.54
CA PHE A 206 -16.74 -2.45 -0.28
C PHE A 206 -15.47 -3.27 0.05
N PRO A 207 -14.32 -2.70 0.47
CA PRO A 207 -13.18 -3.49 0.91
C PRO A 207 -13.50 -4.41 2.09
N GLY A 208 -14.27 -3.90 3.07
CA GLY A 208 -14.73 -4.71 4.20
C GLY A 208 -15.58 -5.89 3.77
N TYR A 209 -16.50 -5.69 2.84
CA TYR A 209 -17.33 -6.78 2.29
C TYR A 209 -16.53 -7.77 1.45
N ALA A 210 -15.49 -7.32 0.72
CA ALA A 210 -14.59 -8.24 0.01
C ALA A 210 -13.81 -9.12 0.99
N VAL A 211 -13.28 -8.54 2.06
CA VAL A 211 -12.60 -9.29 3.13
C VAL A 211 -13.57 -10.26 3.82
N GLN A 212 -14.80 -9.84 4.14
CA GLN A 212 -15.80 -10.71 4.73
C GLN A 212 -16.10 -11.91 3.81
N HIS A 213 -16.32 -11.68 2.52
CA HIS A 213 -16.55 -12.75 1.54
C HIS A 213 -15.41 -13.78 1.50
N LEU A 214 -14.17 -13.30 1.54
CA LEU A 214 -12.99 -14.18 1.60
C LEU A 214 -12.88 -14.93 2.92
N GLN A 215 -13.21 -14.28 4.02
CA GLN A 215 -13.20 -14.89 5.35
C GLN A 215 -14.22 -16.05 5.43
N GLU A 216 -15.43 -15.85 4.87
CA GLU A 216 -16.47 -16.88 4.77
C GLU A 216 -16.00 -18.07 3.89
N ALA A 217 -15.26 -17.81 2.81
CA ALA A 217 -14.78 -18.84 1.89
C ALA A 217 -13.54 -19.60 2.40
N LEU A 218 -12.64 -18.94 3.14
CA LEU A 218 -11.33 -19.46 3.52
C LEU A 218 -11.23 -19.90 4.98
N GLY A 219 -12.20 -19.50 5.82
CA GLY A 219 -12.20 -19.75 7.25
C GLY A 219 -11.49 -18.66 8.07
N ASP A 220 -11.80 -18.64 9.38
CA ASP A 220 -11.33 -17.57 10.29
C ASP A 220 -9.83 -17.59 10.59
N GLU A 221 -9.16 -18.69 10.35
CA GLU A 221 -7.72 -18.87 10.56
C GLU A 221 -6.87 -18.14 9.51
N VAL A 222 -7.46 -17.78 8.36
CA VAL A 222 -6.80 -17.06 7.29
C VAL A 222 -7.03 -15.56 7.46
N VAL A 223 -5.98 -14.77 7.44
CA VAL A 223 -6.13 -13.30 7.46
C VAL A 223 -6.24 -12.79 6.02
N ALA A 224 -7.45 -12.49 5.59
CA ALA A 224 -7.69 -11.76 4.34
C ALA A 224 -7.51 -10.26 4.58
N MET A 225 -6.77 -9.57 3.70
CA MET A 225 -6.46 -8.15 3.87
C MET A 225 -6.42 -7.41 2.54
N PHE A 226 -7.17 -6.31 2.50
CA PHE A 226 -7.23 -5.39 1.36
C PHE A 226 -6.15 -4.34 1.48
N ALA A 227 -5.43 -4.08 0.39
CA ALA A 227 -4.55 -2.93 0.22
C ALA A 227 -5.07 -2.03 -0.90
N GLN A 228 -5.03 -0.72 -0.67
CA GLN A 228 -5.45 0.26 -1.65
C GLN A 228 -4.36 0.50 -2.67
N GLY A 229 -4.71 0.35 -3.96
CA GLY A 229 -3.87 0.70 -5.08
C GLY A 229 -3.94 2.18 -5.45
N CYS A 230 -3.53 2.53 -6.68
CA CYS A 230 -3.53 3.90 -7.17
C CYS A 230 -4.96 4.36 -7.53
N ALA A 231 -5.75 4.70 -6.51
CA ALA A 231 -7.16 5.06 -6.64
C ALA A 231 -7.43 6.57 -6.73
N GLY A 232 -6.41 7.45 -6.78
CA GLY A 232 -6.59 8.89 -6.67
C GLY A 232 -7.63 9.47 -7.63
N ASN A 233 -7.74 8.94 -8.84
CA ASN A 233 -8.74 9.34 -9.83
C ASN A 233 -9.79 8.25 -10.13
N THR A 234 -9.90 7.19 -9.32
CA THR A 234 -10.88 6.11 -9.52
C THR A 234 -11.81 5.98 -8.32
N ASN A 235 -13.11 6.15 -8.53
CA ASN A 235 -14.15 5.94 -7.51
C ASN A 235 -14.90 4.64 -7.77
N ALA A 236 -15.21 3.91 -6.70
CA ALA A 236 -16.27 2.91 -6.77
C ALA A 236 -17.62 3.58 -7.05
N GLU A 237 -18.49 2.94 -7.82
CA GLU A 237 -19.75 3.50 -8.30
C GLU A 237 -20.96 2.63 -7.92
N PRO A 238 -22.09 3.25 -7.59
CA PRO A 238 -22.37 4.69 -7.52
C PRO A 238 -21.81 5.33 -6.24
N VAL A 239 -21.20 6.52 -6.33
CA VAL A 239 -20.73 7.26 -5.16
C VAL A 239 -21.87 7.55 -4.21
N GLY A 240 -21.63 7.41 -2.88
CA GLY A 240 -22.69 7.46 -1.86
C GLY A 240 -23.59 8.70 -1.90
N PHE A 241 -23.02 9.89 -2.14
CA PHE A 241 -23.81 11.11 -2.25
C PHE A 241 -24.68 11.19 -3.53
N SER A 242 -24.45 10.34 -4.52
CA SER A 242 -25.26 10.28 -5.75
C SER A 242 -26.52 9.42 -5.61
N VAL A 243 -26.67 8.72 -4.49
CA VAL A 243 -27.80 7.84 -4.20
C VAL A 243 -28.55 8.29 -2.94
N ARG A 244 -29.83 7.92 -2.82
CA ARG A 244 -30.66 8.24 -1.66
C ARG A 244 -30.86 7.05 -0.72
N SER A 245 -30.43 5.87 -1.14
CA SER A 245 -30.56 4.60 -0.39
C SER A 245 -29.72 3.52 -1.04
N GLY A 246 -29.56 2.38 -0.35
CA GLY A 246 -28.89 1.23 -0.90
C GLY A 246 -27.36 1.27 -0.82
N TRP A 247 -26.79 2.17 -0.03
CA TRP A 247 -25.34 2.31 0.15
C TRP A 247 -24.66 0.96 0.45
N TYR A 248 -25.09 0.28 1.49
CA TYR A 248 -24.52 -1.00 1.91
C TYR A 248 -24.81 -2.15 0.95
N VAL A 249 -25.96 -2.10 0.24
CA VAL A 249 -26.27 -3.07 -0.83
C VAL A 249 -25.27 -2.95 -1.97
N ASN A 250 -24.94 -1.71 -2.37
CA ASN A 250 -23.97 -1.43 -3.39
C ASN A 250 -22.56 -1.84 -2.92
N ALA A 251 -22.17 -1.47 -1.70
CA ALA A 251 -20.87 -1.85 -1.12
C ALA A 251 -20.72 -3.37 -1.03
N LYS A 252 -21.75 -4.09 -0.57
CA LYS A 252 -21.73 -5.56 -0.52
C LYS A 252 -21.63 -6.18 -1.90
N LYS A 253 -22.37 -5.65 -2.89
CA LYS A 253 -22.34 -6.15 -4.28
C LYS A 253 -20.92 -6.03 -4.88
N GLU A 254 -20.32 -4.85 -4.80
CA GLU A 254 -19.00 -4.61 -5.37
C GLU A 254 -17.90 -5.31 -4.57
N GLY A 255 -18.03 -5.38 -3.23
CA GLY A 255 -17.12 -6.15 -2.37
C GLY A 255 -17.17 -7.66 -2.66
N THR A 256 -18.36 -8.26 -2.80
CA THR A 256 -18.50 -9.67 -3.19
C THR A 256 -17.88 -9.94 -4.55
N LYS A 257 -18.14 -9.07 -5.54
CA LYS A 257 -17.54 -9.16 -6.88
C LYS A 257 -16.00 -9.13 -6.84
N LEU A 258 -15.43 -8.25 -6.02
CA LEU A 258 -13.98 -8.19 -5.81
C LEU A 258 -13.48 -9.47 -5.13
N GLY A 259 -14.15 -9.95 -4.08
CA GLY A 259 -13.81 -11.19 -3.39
C GLY A 259 -13.82 -12.42 -4.31
N GLU A 260 -14.79 -12.55 -5.21
CA GLU A 260 -14.83 -13.62 -6.23
C GLU A 260 -13.65 -13.55 -7.20
N ALA A 261 -13.26 -12.34 -7.61
CA ALA A 261 -12.08 -12.15 -8.44
C ALA A 261 -10.79 -12.54 -7.69
N VAL A 262 -10.68 -12.22 -6.40
CA VAL A 262 -9.57 -12.67 -5.55
C VAL A 262 -9.51 -14.20 -5.50
N LEU A 263 -10.65 -14.89 -5.25
CA LEU A 263 -10.70 -16.35 -5.26
C LEU A 263 -10.30 -16.93 -6.63
N THR A 264 -10.60 -16.24 -7.72
CA THR A 264 -10.17 -16.62 -9.07
C THR A 264 -8.65 -16.45 -9.22
N ALA A 265 -8.09 -15.32 -8.83
CA ALA A 265 -6.65 -15.08 -8.85
C ALA A 265 -5.88 -16.10 -8.01
N MET A 266 -6.43 -16.51 -6.85
CA MET A 266 -5.83 -17.53 -5.98
C MET A 266 -5.80 -18.92 -6.62
N ARG A 267 -6.79 -19.28 -7.44
CA ARG A 267 -6.78 -20.58 -8.16
C ARG A 267 -5.70 -20.65 -9.23
N GLU A 268 -5.37 -19.51 -9.81
CA GLU A 268 -4.39 -19.36 -10.89
C GLU A 268 -3.01 -18.91 -10.38
N ALA A 269 -2.89 -18.70 -9.06
CA ALA A 269 -1.68 -18.20 -8.43
C ALA A 269 -0.49 -19.17 -8.59
N THR A 270 0.66 -18.61 -8.96
CA THR A 270 1.93 -19.31 -9.14
C THR A 270 2.86 -19.08 -7.96
N GLU A 271 3.67 -20.06 -7.64
CA GLU A 271 4.65 -19.95 -6.55
C GLU A 271 5.81 -19.03 -6.95
N VAL A 272 6.17 -18.12 -6.04
CA VAL A 272 7.39 -17.32 -6.12
C VAL A 272 8.52 -18.15 -5.52
N THR A 273 9.46 -18.59 -6.36
CA THR A 273 10.55 -19.46 -5.93
C THR A 273 11.71 -18.71 -5.28
N ALA A 274 11.79 -17.39 -5.47
CA ALA A 274 12.76 -16.52 -4.81
C ALA A 274 12.45 -16.41 -3.30
N THR A 275 13.51 -16.53 -2.48
CA THR A 275 13.38 -16.61 -1.02
C THR A 275 14.04 -15.44 -0.28
N LYS A 276 14.61 -14.47 -0.99
CA LYS A 276 15.30 -13.32 -0.42
C LYS A 276 14.70 -12.02 -0.91
N PHE A 277 14.43 -11.13 0.04
CA PHE A 277 13.99 -9.79 -0.26
C PHE A 277 15.14 -8.85 -0.60
N THR A 278 14.92 -8.02 -1.61
CA THR A 278 15.64 -6.76 -1.78
C THR A 278 14.68 -5.63 -1.51
N THR A 279 15.03 -4.72 -0.61
CA THR A 279 14.15 -3.59 -0.27
C THR A 279 14.80 -2.26 -0.57
N GLY A 280 14.03 -1.31 -1.04
CA GLY A 280 14.44 0.07 -1.27
C GLY A 280 13.47 1.07 -0.66
N SER A 281 13.96 2.26 -0.31
CA SER A 281 13.13 3.38 0.10
C SER A 281 13.80 4.69 -0.29
N GLN A 282 13.01 5.64 -0.73
CA GLN A 282 13.46 7.00 -0.99
C GLN A 282 12.34 7.99 -0.67
N THR A 283 12.69 9.05 0.05
CA THR A 283 11.82 10.23 0.20
C THR A 283 12.23 11.24 -0.85
N ILE A 284 11.30 11.65 -1.67
CA ILE A 284 11.48 12.67 -2.72
C ILE A 284 10.69 13.93 -2.38
N MET A 285 11.10 15.05 -2.94
CA MET A 285 10.36 16.30 -2.81
C MET A 285 9.59 16.57 -4.11
N LEU A 286 8.28 16.52 -4.05
CA LEU A 286 7.38 16.86 -5.16
C LEU A 286 7.29 18.39 -5.25
N PRO A 287 7.80 19.04 -6.31
CA PRO A 287 7.83 20.49 -6.39
C PRO A 287 6.43 21.08 -6.52
N LEU A 288 6.19 22.21 -5.82
CA LEU A 288 4.96 22.96 -5.90
C LEU A 288 5.12 24.17 -6.82
N ARG A 289 4.08 24.51 -7.56
CA ARG A 289 4.08 25.65 -8.47
C ARG A 289 3.78 26.93 -7.70
N VAL A 290 4.81 27.77 -7.54
CA VAL A 290 4.69 29.12 -7.00
C VAL A 290 4.15 30.05 -8.10
N PRO A 291 3.18 30.95 -7.83
CA PRO A 291 2.71 31.90 -8.82
C PRO A 291 3.82 32.87 -9.23
N THR A 292 3.70 33.47 -10.41
CA THR A 292 4.58 34.60 -10.79
C THR A 292 4.28 35.82 -9.94
N ARG A 293 5.20 36.82 -9.91
CA ARG A 293 4.97 38.07 -9.18
C ARG A 293 3.77 38.85 -9.71
N GLU A 294 3.56 38.77 -11.03
CA GLU A 294 2.42 39.39 -11.70
C GLU A 294 1.11 38.72 -11.23
N ALA A 295 1.02 37.37 -11.28
CA ALA A 295 -0.15 36.62 -10.84
C ALA A 295 -0.41 36.80 -9.33
N TRP A 296 0.66 36.88 -8.51
CA TRP A 296 0.53 37.19 -7.09
C TRP A 296 -0.07 38.60 -6.88
N THR A 297 0.42 39.62 -7.62
CA THR A 297 -0.04 40.99 -7.49
C THR A 297 -1.50 41.13 -7.89
N GLU A 298 -1.91 40.47 -8.99
CA GLU A 298 -3.29 40.48 -9.47
C GLU A 298 -4.25 39.92 -8.40
N GLU A 299 -3.93 38.76 -7.86
CA GLU A 299 -4.77 38.16 -6.83
C GLU A 299 -4.75 38.94 -5.52
N TRP A 300 -3.61 39.54 -5.15
CA TRP A 300 -3.52 40.40 -3.99
C TRP A 300 -4.43 41.62 -4.11
N LEU A 301 -4.46 42.29 -5.26
CA LEU A 301 -5.36 43.42 -5.53
C LEU A 301 -6.83 43.00 -5.47
N ARG A 302 -7.17 41.80 -6.00
CA ARG A 302 -8.52 41.24 -5.90
C ARG A 302 -8.93 41.03 -4.45
N LEU A 303 -8.05 40.46 -3.63
CA LEU A 303 -8.29 40.23 -2.19
C LEU A 303 -8.45 41.54 -1.41
N GLN A 304 -7.72 42.59 -1.80
CA GLN A 304 -7.88 43.92 -1.17
C GLN A 304 -9.23 44.54 -1.43
N GLN A 305 -9.86 44.22 -2.55
CA GLN A 305 -11.16 44.74 -2.98
C GLN A 305 -12.35 43.82 -2.59
N ALA A 306 -12.08 42.66 -1.98
CA ALA A 306 -13.12 41.73 -1.60
C ALA A 306 -14.05 42.29 -0.52
N ASP A 307 -15.37 42.11 -0.71
CA ASP A 307 -16.41 42.47 0.22
C ASP A 307 -17.39 41.30 0.37
N PRO A 308 -17.48 40.67 1.55
CA PRO A 308 -16.71 40.94 2.77
C PRO A 308 -15.21 40.62 2.64
N PRO A 309 -14.35 41.27 3.45
CA PRO A 309 -12.92 41.01 3.45
C PRO A 309 -12.58 39.55 3.81
N ASP A 310 -11.71 38.92 3.05
CA ASP A 310 -11.17 37.58 3.33
C ASP A 310 -9.76 37.69 3.95
N GLU A 311 -9.71 37.87 5.26
CA GLU A 311 -8.44 38.03 5.98
C GLU A 311 -7.60 36.74 5.98
N ALA A 312 -8.25 35.56 5.99
CA ALA A 312 -7.54 34.29 5.91
C ALA A 312 -6.83 34.12 4.56
N ALA A 313 -7.52 34.43 3.46
CA ALA A 313 -6.89 34.41 2.14
C ALA A 313 -5.77 35.45 2.01
N LYS A 314 -5.92 36.65 2.59
CA LYS A 314 -4.86 37.67 2.62
C LYS A 314 -3.64 37.18 3.37
N GLU A 315 -3.79 36.57 4.52
CA GLU A 315 -2.68 36.01 5.30
C GLU A 315 -1.98 34.87 4.54
N ALA A 316 -2.77 33.97 3.94
CA ALA A 316 -2.24 32.93 3.07
C ALA A 316 -1.41 33.49 1.93
N TRP A 317 -1.88 34.58 1.30
CA TRP A 317 -1.20 35.21 0.17
C TRP A 317 0.07 35.99 0.59
N ARG A 318 0.13 36.51 1.84
CA ARG A 318 1.39 37.05 2.41
C ARG A 318 2.45 35.95 2.54
N SER A 319 2.08 34.76 3.02
CA SER A 319 3.01 33.60 3.09
C SER A 319 3.56 33.21 1.71
N VAL A 320 2.71 33.21 0.67
CA VAL A 320 3.17 33.00 -0.71
C VAL A 320 4.14 34.07 -1.17
N LYS A 321 3.94 35.34 -0.78
CA LYS A 321 4.86 36.42 -1.09
C LYS A 321 6.24 36.20 -0.45
N GLU A 322 6.31 35.73 0.76
CA GLU A 322 7.57 35.43 1.43
C GLU A 322 8.39 34.35 0.67
N ILE A 323 7.69 33.31 0.18
CA ILE A 323 8.30 32.26 -0.67
C ILE A 323 8.87 32.89 -1.95
N LEU A 324 8.06 33.73 -2.63
CA LEU A 324 8.47 34.45 -3.84
C LEU A 324 9.69 35.37 -3.60
N ASP A 325 9.69 36.12 -2.48
CA ASP A 325 10.74 37.06 -2.16
C ASP A 325 12.07 36.37 -1.82
N ARG A 326 11.99 35.18 -1.20
CA ARG A 326 13.16 34.34 -0.90
C ARG A 326 13.65 33.54 -2.12
N GLY A 327 12.83 33.44 -3.17
CA GLY A 327 13.11 32.59 -4.34
C GLY A 327 13.13 31.12 -4.02
N GLU A 328 12.35 30.71 -3.04
CA GLU A 328 12.26 29.32 -2.61
C GLU A 328 11.40 28.48 -3.57
N GLN A 329 11.77 27.22 -3.73
CA GLN A 329 10.99 26.23 -4.43
C GLN A 329 10.39 25.26 -3.38
N PRO A 330 9.16 25.49 -2.91
CA PRO A 330 8.54 24.60 -1.94
C PRO A 330 8.20 23.24 -2.56
N GLY A 331 8.14 22.23 -1.73
CA GLY A 331 7.77 20.88 -2.14
C GLY A 331 7.11 20.11 -1.03
N LEU A 332 6.48 18.98 -1.37
CA LEU A 332 5.95 18.01 -0.42
C LEU A 332 6.79 16.74 -0.44
N ALA A 333 7.15 16.26 0.74
CA ALA A 333 7.88 15.02 0.89
C ALA A 333 6.97 13.82 0.58
N MET A 334 7.38 12.96 -0.35
CA MET A 334 6.70 11.72 -0.70
C MET A 334 7.63 10.54 -0.48
N GLU A 335 7.20 9.56 0.32
CA GLU A 335 7.93 8.31 0.53
C GLU A 335 7.54 7.29 -0.55
N ILE A 336 8.56 6.69 -1.18
CA ILE A 336 8.41 5.57 -2.13
C ILE A 336 9.22 4.40 -1.61
N ASN A 337 8.61 3.23 -1.53
CA ASN A 337 9.23 1.99 -1.09
C ASN A 337 9.13 0.92 -2.16
N THR A 338 10.12 0.03 -2.20
CA THR A 338 10.08 -1.20 -3.00
C THR A 338 10.40 -2.42 -2.13
N VAL A 339 9.70 -3.52 -2.40
CA VAL A 339 10.00 -4.85 -1.87
C VAL A 339 10.03 -5.80 -3.05
N ILE A 340 11.15 -6.47 -3.28
CA ILE A 340 11.42 -7.23 -4.51
C ILE A 340 11.82 -8.66 -4.15
N LEU A 341 11.23 -9.64 -4.81
CA LEU A 341 11.58 -11.05 -4.80
C LEU A 341 12.06 -11.47 -6.19
N SER A 342 13.34 -11.25 -6.47
CA SER A 342 13.98 -11.44 -7.78
C SER A 342 13.20 -10.79 -8.94
N SER A 343 13.19 -11.40 -10.13
CA SER A 343 12.36 -10.95 -11.26
C SER A 343 10.90 -11.35 -11.15
N GLN A 344 10.51 -12.16 -10.17
CA GLN A 344 9.18 -12.77 -10.11
C GLN A 344 8.13 -11.86 -9.50
N TRP A 345 8.50 -11.03 -8.52
CA TRP A 345 7.54 -10.18 -7.86
C TRP A 345 8.15 -8.90 -7.31
N CYS A 346 7.42 -7.82 -7.46
CA CYS A 346 7.74 -6.52 -6.89
C CYS A 346 6.50 -5.86 -6.29
N LEU A 347 6.65 -5.29 -5.10
CA LEU A 347 5.73 -4.35 -4.51
C LEU A 347 6.35 -2.95 -4.57
N VAL A 348 5.63 -2.01 -5.17
CA VAL A 348 5.90 -0.57 -5.10
C VAL A 348 4.87 0.08 -4.20
N ALA A 349 5.28 0.77 -3.15
CA ALA A 349 4.38 1.43 -2.21
C ALA A 349 4.68 2.93 -2.15
N MET A 350 3.65 3.74 -2.31
CA MET A 350 3.72 5.19 -2.47
C MET A 350 2.81 5.90 -1.48
N ALA A 351 3.27 7.04 -0.96
CA ALA A 351 2.43 7.94 -0.17
C ALA A 351 1.43 8.69 -1.07
N GLY A 352 0.29 9.07 -0.47
CA GLY A 352 -0.72 9.91 -1.12
C GLY A 352 -1.72 9.16 -2.01
N GLU A 353 -2.66 9.93 -2.52
CA GLU A 353 -3.75 9.49 -3.38
C GLU A 353 -3.29 9.48 -4.85
N VAL A 354 -2.42 8.52 -5.17
CA VAL A 354 -1.75 8.44 -6.47
C VAL A 354 -2.75 8.08 -7.57
N PHE A 355 -2.64 8.72 -8.75
CA PHE A 355 -3.50 8.45 -9.89
C PHE A 355 -3.22 7.08 -10.51
N THR A 356 -4.25 6.49 -11.09
CA THR A 356 -4.28 5.13 -11.66
C THR A 356 -3.22 4.90 -12.75
N GLU A 357 -2.86 5.95 -13.50
CA GLU A 357 -1.90 5.88 -14.58
C GLU A 357 -0.49 5.47 -14.11
N TYR A 358 -0.11 5.79 -12.86
CA TYR A 358 1.15 5.33 -12.29
C TYR A 358 1.19 3.82 -12.11
N GLU A 359 0.09 3.22 -11.64
CA GLU A 359 -0.01 1.77 -11.48
C GLU A 359 -0.01 1.06 -12.83
N LEU A 360 -0.73 1.60 -13.81
CA LEU A 360 -0.71 1.08 -15.18
C LEU A 360 0.70 1.15 -15.77
N TRP A 361 1.41 2.25 -15.56
CA TRP A 361 2.79 2.42 -16.00
C TRP A 361 3.75 1.43 -15.33
N ILE A 362 3.64 1.22 -14.00
CA ILE A 362 4.44 0.25 -13.26
C ILE A 362 4.20 -1.17 -13.80
N ASN A 363 2.94 -1.52 -14.06
CA ASN A 363 2.58 -2.84 -14.57
C ASN A 363 3.00 -3.05 -16.04
N ALA A 364 3.06 -1.99 -16.85
CA ALA A 364 3.46 -2.07 -18.26
C ALA A 364 4.98 -2.13 -18.44
N LEU A 365 5.75 -1.42 -17.61
CA LEU A 365 7.19 -1.24 -17.80
C LEU A 365 8.06 -1.81 -16.67
N GLY A 366 7.46 -2.22 -15.55
CA GLY A 366 8.20 -2.86 -14.45
C GLY A 366 8.86 -4.16 -14.92
N PRO A 367 10.15 -4.38 -14.58
CA PRO A 367 10.93 -5.53 -15.06
C PRO A 367 10.63 -6.83 -14.30
N PHE A 368 9.41 -6.99 -13.78
CA PHE A 368 9.00 -8.12 -12.94
C PHE A 368 7.78 -8.82 -13.54
N ASP A 369 7.69 -10.13 -13.32
CA ASP A 369 6.59 -10.95 -13.80
C ASP A 369 5.25 -10.51 -13.19
N HIS A 370 5.27 -10.12 -11.90
CA HIS A 370 4.12 -9.60 -11.17
C HIS A 370 4.49 -8.32 -10.42
N ASN A 371 3.74 -7.26 -10.65
CA ASN A 371 3.84 -6.01 -9.91
C ASN A 371 2.57 -5.82 -9.08
N MET A 372 2.73 -5.55 -7.78
CA MET A 372 1.70 -5.10 -6.87
C MET A 372 1.98 -3.63 -6.51
N VAL A 373 0.98 -2.79 -6.50
CA VAL A 373 1.19 -1.35 -6.30
C VAL A 373 0.28 -0.84 -5.20
N PHE A 374 0.87 -0.26 -4.16
CA PHE A 374 0.15 0.42 -3.10
C PHE A 374 0.28 1.93 -3.26
N ALA A 375 -0.83 2.63 -3.19
CA ALA A 375 -0.89 4.05 -2.84
C ALA A 375 -1.30 4.18 -1.37
N PHE A 376 -1.63 5.36 -0.89
CA PHE A 376 -2.12 5.58 0.48
C PHE A 376 -1.25 4.90 1.55
N THR A 377 0.06 4.83 1.31
CA THR A 377 1.00 4.07 2.16
C THR A 377 2.02 4.99 2.78
N ASN A 378 2.18 4.90 4.11
CA ASN A 378 3.21 5.65 4.84
C ASN A 378 3.15 7.16 4.58
N ASP A 379 1.97 7.70 4.35
CA ASP A 379 1.83 9.14 4.22
C ASP A 379 2.34 9.79 5.52
N VAL A 380 3.31 10.68 5.38
CA VAL A 380 3.95 11.38 6.50
C VAL A 380 3.03 12.48 7.04
N ALA A 381 1.73 12.36 6.78
CA ALA A 381 0.75 13.33 7.24
C ALA A 381 0.90 13.53 8.73
N ASN A 382 1.48 14.65 9.11
CA ASN A 382 1.22 15.19 10.43
C ASN A 382 -0.08 16.00 10.33
N PRO A 383 -1.20 15.51 10.89
CA PRO A 383 -2.46 16.22 10.87
C PRO A 383 -2.36 17.61 11.52
N GLN A 384 -1.40 17.78 12.43
CA GLN A 384 -1.13 19.03 13.14
C GLN A 384 -0.33 20.02 12.27
N GLU A 385 0.54 19.52 11.40
CA GLU A 385 1.36 20.34 10.50
C GLU A 385 0.70 20.60 9.15
N LYS A 386 -0.40 19.89 8.83
CA LYS A 386 -1.14 20.02 7.56
C LYS A 386 -0.30 19.88 6.28
N HIS A 387 0.84 19.21 6.37
CA HIS A 387 1.77 18.94 5.27
C HIS A 387 1.70 17.47 4.90
N TYR A 388 0.75 17.06 4.08
CA TYR A 388 0.62 15.68 3.63
C TYR A 388 0.47 15.61 2.12
N VAL A 389 0.97 14.53 1.56
CA VAL A 389 0.73 14.18 0.17
C VAL A 389 -0.74 13.81 0.05
N SER A 390 -1.50 14.62 -0.66
CA SER A 390 -2.89 14.36 -1.01
C SER A 390 -2.92 13.65 -2.38
N TYR A 391 -3.75 14.14 -3.31
CA TYR A 391 -3.76 13.63 -4.67
C TYR A 391 -2.41 13.81 -5.37
N VAL A 392 -1.96 12.77 -6.08
CA VAL A 392 -0.74 12.80 -6.90
C VAL A 392 -1.14 12.59 -8.36
N PRO A 393 -1.44 13.69 -9.09
CA PRO A 393 -1.89 13.63 -10.48
C PRO A 393 -0.73 13.35 -11.44
N THR A 394 -1.06 13.05 -12.70
CA THR A 394 -0.09 13.01 -13.78
C THR A 394 0.27 14.41 -14.26
N ASP A 395 1.42 14.56 -14.92
CA ASP A 395 1.80 15.83 -15.54
C ASP A 395 0.81 16.27 -16.63
N ARG A 396 0.18 15.30 -17.32
CA ARG A 396 -0.89 15.57 -18.26
C ARG A 396 -2.11 16.19 -17.57
N ALA A 397 -2.56 15.64 -16.45
CA ALA A 397 -3.69 16.19 -15.69
C ALA A 397 -3.39 17.60 -15.17
N LEU A 398 -2.16 17.84 -14.69
CA LEU A 398 -1.70 19.16 -14.25
C LEU A 398 -1.69 20.15 -15.42
N ALA A 399 -1.12 19.81 -16.56
CA ALA A 399 -1.05 20.66 -17.73
C ALA A 399 -2.44 21.03 -18.26
N LEU A 400 -3.34 20.07 -18.37
CA LEU A 400 -4.74 20.32 -18.78
C LEU A 400 -5.47 21.24 -17.81
N SER A 401 -5.28 21.07 -16.49
CA SER A 401 -5.91 21.93 -15.49
C SER A 401 -5.42 23.38 -15.54
N ILE A 402 -4.18 23.61 -16.01
CA ILE A 402 -3.61 24.93 -16.22
C ILE A 402 -4.16 25.56 -17.49
N GLN A 403 -4.25 24.80 -18.58
CA GLN A 403 -4.67 25.28 -19.90
C GLN A 403 -6.20 25.46 -19.98
N HIS A 404 -6.97 24.62 -19.30
CA HIS A 404 -8.42 24.54 -19.37
C HIS A 404 -9.05 24.49 -17.96
N PRO A 405 -8.85 25.52 -17.13
CA PRO A 405 -9.36 25.51 -15.76
C PRO A 405 -10.89 25.45 -15.69
N GLU A 406 -11.59 25.89 -16.74
CA GLU A 406 -13.06 25.83 -16.86
C GLU A 406 -13.60 24.43 -17.14
N GLN A 407 -12.77 23.55 -17.74
CA GLN A 407 -13.14 22.16 -18.04
C GLN A 407 -12.91 21.21 -16.86
N ALA A 408 -12.07 21.65 -15.89
CA ALA A 408 -11.88 20.88 -14.68
C ALA A 408 -13.17 20.87 -13.86
N GLU A 409 -13.78 19.72 -13.66
CA GLU A 409 -14.86 19.59 -12.70
C GLU A 409 -14.41 20.07 -11.32
N ARG A 410 -15.33 20.52 -10.48
CA ARG A 410 -15.01 21.10 -9.17
C ARG A 410 -14.15 20.14 -8.33
N SER A 411 -14.49 18.84 -8.34
CA SER A 411 -13.73 17.78 -7.66
C SER A 411 -12.31 17.64 -8.18
N CYS A 412 -12.12 17.74 -9.50
CA CYS A 412 -10.80 17.68 -10.12
C CYS A 412 -9.93 18.89 -9.74
N ARG A 413 -10.53 20.10 -9.71
CA ARG A 413 -9.79 21.30 -9.28
C ARG A 413 -9.30 21.21 -7.84
N ASP A 414 -10.11 20.66 -6.95
CA ASP A 414 -9.72 20.47 -5.55
C ASP A 414 -8.62 19.41 -5.41
N ALA A 415 -8.67 18.35 -6.21
CA ALA A 415 -7.65 17.31 -6.25
C ALA A 415 -6.30 17.77 -6.82
N LEU A 416 -6.30 18.78 -7.69
CA LEU A 416 -5.08 19.34 -8.28
C LEU A 416 -4.39 20.40 -7.41
N ARG A 417 -4.99 20.75 -6.26
CA ARG A 417 -4.43 21.67 -5.28
C ARG A 417 -4.02 20.91 -4.03
N VAL A 418 -2.78 21.05 -3.63
CA VAL A 418 -2.24 20.37 -2.44
C VAL A 418 -2.01 21.39 -1.32
N HIS A 419 -2.09 20.91 -0.08
CA HIS A 419 -1.68 21.71 1.06
C HIS A 419 -0.18 21.95 0.98
N SER A 420 0.24 23.23 0.98
CA SER A 420 1.65 23.55 0.87
C SER A 420 2.29 23.76 2.24
N PRO A 421 3.61 23.58 2.36
CA PRO A 421 4.36 23.83 3.58
C PRO A 421 4.55 25.35 3.79
N THR A 422 3.46 26.10 3.88
CA THR A 422 3.47 27.50 4.26
C THR A 422 3.13 27.65 5.73
N THR A 423 3.44 28.79 6.31
CA THR A 423 3.07 29.13 7.68
C THR A 423 1.53 29.22 7.86
N HIS A 424 0.81 29.27 6.75
CA HIS A 424 -0.66 29.37 6.76
C HIS A 424 -1.33 28.06 6.33
N PRO A 425 -2.22 27.48 7.15
CA PRO A 425 -2.82 26.18 6.90
C PRO A 425 -3.78 26.11 5.69
N ASP A 426 -4.23 27.26 5.19
CA ASP A 426 -5.21 27.33 4.09
C ASP A 426 -4.57 27.64 2.73
N VAL A 427 -3.24 27.77 2.66
CA VAL A 427 -2.54 27.93 1.38
C VAL A 427 -2.46 26.58 0.68
N ARG A 428 -3.06 26.50 -0.50
CA ARG A 428 -2.99 25.36 -1.40
C ARG A 428 -2.29 25.77 -2.67
N LEU A 429 -1.03 25.36 -2.82
CA LEU A 429 -0.29 25.49 -4.06
C LEU A 429 -0.46 24.20 -4.87
N PRO A 430 -0.71 24.28 -6.19
CA PRO A 430 -0.72 23.09 -7.04
C PRO A 430 0.69 22.52 -7.19
N TYR A 431 0.80 21.25 -7.55
CA TYR A 431 2.08 20.71 -7.99
C TYR A 431 2.59 21.44 -9.23
N ALA A 432 3.91 21.51 -9.36
CA ALA A 432 4.54 21.86 -10.62
C ALA A 432 4.44 20.69 -11.61
N VAL A 433 4.35 20.99 -12.91
CA VAL A 433 4.53 19.98 -13.96
C VAL A 433 5.95 19.43 -13.86
N GLY A 434 6.10 18.12 -14.00
CA GLY A 434 7.37 17.41 -13.84
C GLY A 434 7.40 16.47 -12.63
N ILE A 435 6.36 16.45 -11.77
CA ILE A 435 6.31 15.51 -10.63
C ILE A 435 6.29 14.05 -11.10
N GLU A 436 5.65 13.78 -12.23
CA GLU A 436 5.57 12.43 -12.80
C GLU A 436 6.95 11.88 -13.16
N VAL A 437 7.81 12.71 -13.73
CA VAL A 437 9.19 12.34 -14.05
C VAL A 437 9.97 12.00 -12.79
N VAL A 438 9.88 12.82 -11.75
CA VAL A 438 10.58 12.61 -10.46
C VAL A 438 10.16 11.29 -9.82
N ILE A 439 8.87 10.97 -9.82
CA ILE A 439 8.34 9.72 -9.26
C ILE A 439 8.84 8.53 -10.06
N LYS A 440 8.70 8.55 -11.40
CA LYS A 440 9.08 7.44 -12.29
C LYS A 440 10.58 7.15 -12.23
N GLU A 441 11.43 8.17 -12.35
CA GLU A 441 12.89 8.03 -12.24
C GLU A 441 13.31 7.45 -10.87
N THR A 442 12.62 7.82 -9.80
CA THR A 442 12.88 7.28 -8.47
C THR A 442 12.53 5.79 -8.41
N ILE A 443 11.39 5.38 -8.93
CA ILE A 443 10.98 3.98 -8.97
C ILE A 443 11.98 3.17 -9.81
N GLU A 444 12.36 3.64 -11.01
CA GLU A 444 13.35 3.01 -11.88
C GLU A 444 14.72 2.89 -11.20
N SER A 445 15.14 3.94 -10.47
CA SER A 445 16.38 3.90 -9.68
C SER A 445 16.34 2.85 -8.57
N LEU A 446 15.19 2.68 -7.90
CA LEU A 446 15.02 1.65 -6.86
C LEU A 446 15.03 0.23 -7.47
N TRP A 447 14.45 0.03 -8.65
CA TRP A 447 14.52 -1.23 -9.39
C TRP A 447 15.95 -1.58 -9.82
N SER A 448 16.68 -0.62 -10.38
CA SER A 448 18.06 -0.82 -10.86
C SER A 448 19.03 -1.17 -9.73
N ARG A 449 18.83 -0.60 -8.54
CA ARG A 449 19.64 -0.98 -7.35
C ARG A 449 19.44 -2.44 -6.96
N ALA A 450 18.23 -2.96 -7.13
CA ALA A 450 17.93 -4.37 -6.88
C ALA A 450 18.56 -5.28 -7.95
N GLU A 451 18.69 -4.82 -9.19
CA GLU A 451 19.35 -5.59 -10.27
C GLU A 451 20.86 -5.74 -10.07
N VAL A 452 21.53 -4.73 -9.51
CA VAL A 452 22.97 -4.79 -9.21
C VAL A 452 23.31 -5.79 -8.10
N LEU A 453 22.31 -6.16 -7.27
CA LEU A 453 22.46 -7.14 -6.18
C LEU A 453 22.16 -8.59 -6.62
N ARG A 454 21.82 -8.83 -7.90
CA ARG A 454 21.65 -10.15 -8.54
C ARG A 454 22.97 -10.64 -9.11
#